data_93af657ddeac004757595395bbaf11c7
#
_entry.id   93af657ddeac004757595395bbaf11c7
#
_cell.length_a   1.000
_cell.length_b   1.000
_cell.length_c   1.000
_cell.angle_alpha   90.00
_cell.angle_beta   90.00
_cell.angle_gamma   90.00
#
_symmetry.space_group_name_H-M   'P 1'
#
loop_
_entity.id
_entity.type
_entity.pdbx_description
1 polymer ?
#
loop_
_entity_poly.entity_id
_entity_poly.type
_entity_poly.pdbx_seq_one_letter_code
_entity_poly.pdbx_strand_id
1 'polypeptide(L)'
;MVCLDGSKHSEKALNQAIQIAKKFDSKIILVHVVEPTAVFSAMQNPSVPYWGSISAPLLQSSLDKEQKEGNKILTKNSHILEKEGIPFDIVLLLGNPSEEILNFSRKKKVDFIVVGSLGKGMLSRVLLGSVSTSISQRADCTVIIVR
;
A
#
# COMPACT_ATOMS: atom_id res chain seq x y z
N MET A 1 8.85 3.75 6.64
CA MET A 1 7.85 3.69 5.56
C MET A 1 6.56 3.09 6.08
N VAL A 2 5.40 3.62 5.68
CA VAL A 2 4.06 3.16 6.09
C VAL A 2 3.25 2.79 4.86
N CYS A 3 2.68 1.57 4.85
CA CYS A 3 1.87 1.08 3.74
C CYS A 3 0.39 1.32 4.04
N LEU A 4 -0.27 2.09 3.18
CA LEU A 4 -1.67 2.49 3.33
C LEU A 4 -2.52 1.88 2.21
N ASP A 5 -3.60 1.20 2.59
CA ASP A 5 -4.60 0.69 1.66
C ASP A 5 -6.00 1.27 1.91
N GLY A 6 -6.11 2.17 2.90
CA GLY A 6 -7.36 2.78 3.33
C GLY A 6 -8.20 1.89 4.25
N SER A 7 -7.66 0.77 4.75
CA SER A 7 -8.29 -0.04 5.80
C SER A 7 -8.07 0.57 7.18
N LYS A 8 -8.91 0.18 8.16
CA LYS A 8 -8.72 0.57 9.57
C LYS A 8 -7.37 0.09 10.14
N HIS A 9 -6.83 -1.03 9.65
CA HIS A 9 -5.53 -1.53 10.08
C HIS A 9 -4.38 -0.68 9.55
N SER A 10 -4.48 -0.20 8.32
CA SER A 10 -3.47 0.73 7.78
C SER A 10 -3.51 2.10 8.45
N GLU A 11 -4.69 2.59 8.88
CA GLU A 11 -4.80 3.81 9.69
C GLU A 11 -4.15 3.62 11.08
N LYS A 12 -4.35 2.46 11.72
CA LYS A 12 -3.64 2.14 12.97
C LYS A 12 -2.12 2.03 12.75
N ALA A 13 -1.68 1.47 11.62
CA ALA A 13 -0.28 1.39 11.26
C ALA A 13 0.36 2.79 11.15
N LEU A 14 -0.35 3.75 10.54
CA LEU A 14 0.09 5.14 10.51
C LEU A 14 0.23 5.74 11.90
N ASN A 15 -0.75 5.54 12.78
CA ASN A 15 -0.68 6.05 14.15
C ASN A 15 0.53 5.50 14.92
N GLN A 16 0.87 4.22 14.75
CA GLN A 16 2.08 3.64 15.35
C GLN A 16 3.36 4.22 14.74
N ALA A 17 3.39 4.40 13.42
CA ALA A 17 4.52 5.02 12.76
C ALA A 17 4.75 6.47 13.21
N ILE A 18 3.70 7.23 13.46
CA ILE A 18 3.76 8.58 14.02
C ILE A 18 4.45 8.58 15.40
N GLN A 19 4.08 7.65 16.29
CA GLN A 19 4.70 7.53 17.62
C GLN A 19 6.18 7.21 17.51
N ILE A 20 6.54 6.30 16.60
CA ILE A 20 7.94 5.95 16.35
C ILE A 20 8.70 7.15 15.79
N ALA A 21 8.15 7.82 14.77
CA ALA A 21 8.79 8.95 14.13
C ALA A 21 9.06 10.10 15.10
N LYS A 22 8.12 10.41 15.98
CA LYS A 22 8.30 11.42 17.03
C LYS A 22 9.40 11.06 18.02
N LYS A 23 9.51 9.77 18.37
CA LYS A 23 10.51 9.33 19.34
C LYS A 23 11.93 9.31 18.78
N PHE A 24 12.07 9.03 17.49
CA PHE A 24 13.37 8.87 16.83
C PHE A 24 13.71 10.00 15.85
N ASP A 25 12.93 11.08 15.84
CA ASP A 25 13.07 12.22 14.91
C ASP A 25 13.18 11.75 13.44
N SER A 26 12.25 10.87 13.03
CA SER A 26 12.34 10.15 11.77
C SER A 26 11.38 10.72 10.73
N LYS A 27 11.76 10.60 9.46
CA LYS A 27 10.92 10.90 8.31
C LYS A 27 9.99 9.71 7.99
N ILE A 28 8.73 9.98 7.64
CA ILE A 28 7.78 8.97 7.19
C ILE A 28 7.66 9.01 5.66
N ILE A 29 7.66 7.84 5.01
CA ILE A 29 7.29 7.70 3.62
C ILE A 29 5.90 7.01 3.60
N LEU A 30 4.88 7.72 3.14
CA LEU A 30 3.54 7.17 2.91
C LEU A 30 3.52 6.47 1.56
N VAL A 31 3.17 5.20 1.55
CA VAL A 31 3.11 4.39 0.32
C VAL A 31 1.72 3.82 0.14
N HIS A 32 1.18 3.97 -1.06
CA HIS A 32 0.02 3.22 -1.54
C HIS A 32 0.40 2.52 -2.84
N VAL A 33 -0.04 1.27 -3.02
CA VAL A 33 0.16 0.53 -4.25
C VAL A 33 -1.18 0.34 -4.93
N VAL A 34 -1.27 0.80 -6.17
CA VAL A 34 -2.39 0.53 -7.06
C VAL A 34 -2.14 -0.81 -7.73
N GLU A 35 -2.99 -1.77 -7.47
CA GLU A 35 -2.98 -3.06 -8.16
C GLU A 35 -3.95 -2.99 -9.35
N PRO A 36 -3.49 -3.19 -10.59
CA PRO A 36 -4.36 -3.06 -11.78
C PRO A 36 -5.29 -4.28 -11.89
N THR A 37 -6.31 -4.32 -11.02
CA THR A 37 -7.22 -5.45 -10.85
C THR A 37 -7.99 -5.82 -12.12
N ALA A 38 -8.37 -4.84 -12.94
CA ALA A 38 -9.05 -5.07 -14.21
C ALA A 38 -8.18 -5.85 -15.20
N VAL A 39 -6.87 -5.54 -15.24
CA VAL A 39 -5.91 -6.24 -16.10
C VAL A 39 -5.71 -7.68 -15.63
N PHE A 40 -5.51 -7.88 -14.32
CA PHE A 40 -5.33 -9.22 -13.75
C PHE A 40 -6.58 -10.09 -13.91
N SER A 41 -7.77 -9.52 -13.67
CA SER A 41 -9.04 -10.24 -13.84
C SER A 41 -9.26 -10.68 -15.29
N ALA A 42 -8.90 -9.83 -16.24
CA ALA A 42 -9.00 -10.16 -17.66
C ALA A 42 -8.02 -11.27 -18.06
N MET A 43 -6.81 -11.28 -17.52
CA MET A 43 -5.81 -12.31 -17.80
C MET A 43 -6.17 -13.69 -17.20
N GLN A 44 -6.92 -13.73 -16.12
CA GLN A 44 -7.29 -14.97 -15.43
C GLN A 44 -8.61 -15.57 -15.89
N ASN A 45 -9.40 -14.86 -16.67
CA ASN A 45 -10.70 -15.35 -17.13
C ASN A 45 -10.60 -15.98 -18.52
N PRO A 46 -10.60 -17.33 -18.64
CA PRO A 46 -10.52 -18.02 -19.94
C PRO A 46 -11.73 -17.77 -20.85
N SER A 47 -12.82 -17.20 -20.30
CA SER A 47 -14.02 -16.85 -21.06
C SER A 47 -13.94 -15.47 -21.71
N VAL A 48 -12.91 -14.67 -21.39
CA VAL A 48 -12.68 -13.40 -22.09
C VAL A 48 -11.82 -13.70 -23.31
N PRO A 49 -12.35 -13.50 -24.53
CA PRO A 49 -11.59 -13.74 -25.75
C PRO A 49 -10.30 -12.92 -25.73
N TYR A 50 -9.22 -13.62 -26.04
CA TYR A 50 -7.87 -13.13 -26.09
C TYR A 50 -7.75 -11.71 -26.67
N TRP A 51 -7.22 -10.75 -25.88
CA TRP A 51 -6.72 -9.41 -26.27
C TRP A 51 -7.63 -8.47 -27.10
N GLY A 52 -8.75 -8.92 -27.61
CA GLY A 52 -9.63 -8.11 -28.49
C GLY A 52 -10.83 -7.44 -27.81
N SER A 53 -11.19 -7.86 -26.60
CA SER A 53 -12.48 -7.50 -25.99
C SER A 53 -12.41 -6.43 -24.90
N ILE A 54 -11.25 -6.16 -24.33
CA ILE A 54 -11.10 -5.05 -23.39
C ILE A 54 -10.45 -3.90 -24.13
N SER A 55 -11.25 -2.89 -24.43
CA SER A 55 -10.72 -1.70 -25.11
C SER A 55 -9.69 -0.99 -24.23
N ALA A 56 -8.57 -0.57 -24.83
CA ALA A 56 -7.53 0.19 -24.12
C ALA A 56 -8.10 1.39 -23.32
N PRO A 57 -9.11 2.14 -23.80
CA PRO A 57 -9.77 3.18 -23.03
C PRO A 57 -10.44 2.69 -21.75
N LEU A 58 -11.03 1.49 -21.73
CA LEU A 58 -11.68 0.94 -20.54
C LEU A 58 -10.63 0.56 -19.47
N LEU A 59 -9.53 -0.05 -19.88
CA LEU A 59 -8.40 -0.32 -18.98
C LEU A 59 -7.81 0.95 -18.40
N GLN A 60 -7.61 1.96 -19.24
CA GLN A 60 -7.07 3.25 -18.80
C GLN A 60 -8.01 3.93 -17.80
N SER A 61 -9.31 3.97 -18.06
CA SER A 61 -10.29 4.56 -17.15
C SER A 61 -10.34 3.86 -15.80
N SER A 62 -10.17 2.54 -15.77
CA SER A 62 -10.09 1.76 -14.52
C SER A 62 -8.82 2.13 -13.72
N LEU A 63 -7.67 2.17 -14.39
CA LEU A 63 -6.41 2.56 -13.75
C LEU A 63 -6.47 4.00 -13.21
N ASP A 64 -7.02 4.93 -13.97
CA ASP A 64 -7.17 6.33 -13.55
C ASP A 64 -8.05 6.44 -12.29
N LYS A 65 -9.11 5.64 -12.21
CA LYS A 65 -9.96 5.57 -11.02
C LYS A 65 -9.20 5.04 -9.81
N GLU A 66 -8.48 3.94 -9.96
CA GLU A 66 -7.69 3.33 -8.89
C GLU A 66 -6.58 4.28 -8.40
N GLN A 67 -5.90 4.97 -9.32
CA GLN A 67 -4.88 5.97 -8.98
C GLN A 67 -5.49 7.17 -8.24
N LYS A 68 -6.66 7.65 -8.65
CA LYS A 68 -7.38 8.72 -7.94
C LYS A 68 -7.75 8.32 -6.52
N GLU A 69 -8.21 7.08 -6.32
CA GLU A 69 -8.51 6.56 -4.99
C GLU A 69 -7.24 6.43 -4.13
N GLY A 70 -6.15 5.92 -4.70
CA GLY A 70 -4.85 5.84 -4.02
C GLY A 70 -4.33 7.21 -3.59
N ASN A 71 -4.41 8.19 -4.48
CA ASN A 71 -4.02 9.57 -4.17
C ASN A 71 -4.89 10.18 -3.06
N LYS A 72 -6.20 9.92 -3.03
CA LYS A 72 -7.08 10.37 -1.93
C LYS A 72 -6.66 9.77 -0.58
N ILE A 73 -6.31 8.47 -0.55
CA ILE A 73 -5.81 7.81 0.66
C ILE A 73 -4.53 8.50 1.14
N LEU A 74 -3.58 8.73 0.25
CA LEU A 74 -2.30 9.36 0.58
C LEU A 74 -2.49 10.80 1.06
N THR A 75 -3.25 11.62 0.35
CA THR A 75 -3.52 13.03 0.71
C THR A 75 -4.25 13.14 2.05
N LYS A 76 -5.29 12.30 2.29
CA LYS A 76 -5.98 12.29 3.59
C LYS A 76 -5.01 12.07 4.74
N ASN A 77 -4.06 11.14 4.57
CA ASN A 77 -3.14 10.75 5.63
C ASN A 77 -1.92 11.69 5.74
N SER A 78 -1.52 12.37 4.66
CA SER A 78 -0.46 13.37 4.73
C SER A 78 -0.83 14.58 5.59
N HIS A 79 -2.09 15.01 5.56
CA HIS A 79 -2.57 16.08 6.43
C HIS A 79 -2.47 15.76 7.93
N ILE A 80 -2.46 14.48 8.29
CA ILE A 80 -2.22 14.08 9.68
C ILE A 80 -0.75 14.35 10.03
N LEU A 81 0.18 13.97 9.15
CA LEU A 81 1.62 14.19 9.37
C LEU A 81 1.99 15.67 9.38
N GLU A 82 1.34 16.48 8.54
CA GLU A 82 1.50 17.95 8.55
C GLU A 82 1.13 18.54 9.92
N LYS A 83 -0.05 18.15 10.45
CA LYS A 83 -0.50 18.61 11.77
C LYS A 83 0.41 18.16 12.92
N GLU A 84 1.02 17.00 12.77
CA GLU A 84 1.95 16.43 13.74
C GLU A 84 3.39 16.95 13.59
N GLY A 85 3.65 17.77 12.56
CA GLY A 85 4.97 18.34 12.27
C GLY A 85 6.02 17.31 11.86
N ILE A 86 5.61 16.15 11.33
CA ILE A 86 6.51 15.08 10.93
C ILE A 86 6.88 15.24 9.46
N PRO A 87 8.18 15.26 9.11
CA PRO A 87 8.60 15.29 7.72
C PRO A 87 8.18 14.01 6.98
N PHE A 88 7.67 14.14 5.76
CA PHE A 88 7.20 12.99 5.01
C PHE A 88 7.41 13.12 3.50
N ASP A 89 7.37 11.98 2.81
CA ASP A 89 7.20 11.83 1.37
C ASP A 89 5.93 11.05 1.07
N ILE A 90 5.36 11.28 -0.11
CA ILE A 90 4.19 10.55 -0.62
C ILE A 90 4.61 9.79 -1.87
N VAL A 91 4.25 8.50 -1.93
CA VAL A 91 4.59 7.62 -3.05
C VAL A 91 3.39 6.77 -3.45
N LEU A 92 3.00 6.88 -4.69
CA LEU A 92 2.04 5.98 -5.33
C LEU A 92 2.82 5.02 -6.21
N LEU A 93 2.69 3.73 -5.96
CA LEU A 93 3.30 2.65 -6.75
C LEU A 93 2.21 1.95 -7.58
N LEU A 94 2.62 1.25 -8.63
CA LEU A 94 1.73 0.49 -9.50
C LEU A 94 2.27 -0.92 -9.69
N GLY A 95 1.47 -1.93 -9.38
CA GLY A 95 1.85 -3.33 -9.54
C GLY A 95 1.36 -4.23 -8.42
N ASN A 96 2.04 -5.36 -8.20
CA ASN A 96 1.75 -6.24 -7.08
C ASN A 96 2.16 -5.58 -5.75
N PRO A 97 1.24 -5.42 -4.78
CA PRO A 97 1.53 -4.67 -3.56
C PRO A 97 2.76 -5.15 -2.80
N SER A 98 2.93 -6.45 -2.60
CA SER A 98 4.06 -6.97 -1.84
C SER A 98 5.39 -6.78 -2.57
N GLU A 99 5.42 -7.00 -3.88
CA GLU A 99 6.64 -6.83 -4.70
C GLU A 99 7.07 -5.36 -4.75
N GLU A 100 6.13 -4.46 -5.04
CA GLU A 100 6.43 -3.04 -5.15
C GLU A 100 6.91 -2.44 -3.82
N ILE A 101 6.28 -2.82 -2.69
CA ILE A 101 6.71 -2.38 -1.35
C ILE A 101 8.13 -2.87 -1.05
N LEU A 102 8.44 -4.15 -1.30
CA LEU A 102 9.76 -4.72 -1.05
C LEU A 102 10.83 -4.09 -1.94
N ASN A 103 10.56 -3.93 -3.24
CA ASN A 103 11.49 -3.31 -4.18
C ASN A 103 11.76 -1.84 -3.81
N PHE A 104 10.72 -1.10 -3.48
CA PHE A 104 10.85 0.29 -3.06
C PHE A 104 11.61 0.43 -1.74
N SER A 105 11.34 -0.45 -0.75
CA SER A 105 12.03 -0.43 0.54
C SER A 105 13.52 -0.65 0.40
N ARG A 106 13.94 -1.60 -0.45
CA ARG A 106 15.36 -1.86 -0.79
C ARG A 106 16.01 -0.66 -1.47
N LYS A 107 15.34 -0.13 -2.50
CA LYS A 107 15.85 1.02 -3.27
C LYS A 107 16.04 2.25 -2.40
N LYS A 108 15.15 2.49 -1.45
CA LYS A 108 15.19 3.64 -0.55
C LYS A 108 15.94 3.37 0.76
N LYS A 109 16.38 2.13 1.00
CA LYS A 109 17.07 1.70 2.23
C LYS A 109 16.31 2.12 3.47
N VAL A 110 15.00 1.79 3.52
CA VAL A 110 14.16 2.14 4.67
C VAL A 110 14.52 1.28 5.88
N ASP A 111 14.51 1.87 7.09
CA ASP A 111 14.84 1.17 8.33
C ASP A 111 13.66 0.32 8.82
N PHE A 112 12.42 0.83 8.61
CA PHE A 112 11.19 0.19 9.08
C PHE A 112 10.11 0.19 8.01
N ILE A 113 9.44 -0.95 7.85
CA ILE A 113 8.15 -1.05 7.15
C ILE A 113 7.07 -1.23 8.21
N VAL A 114 6.09 -0.32 8.24
CA VAL A 114 4.91 -0.42 9.12
C VAL A 114 3.70 -0.73 8.25
N VAL A 115 3.02 -1.83 8.55
CA VAL A 115 1.89 -2.34 7.75
C VAL A 115 0.76 -2.81 8.65
N GLY A 116 -0.48 -2.61 8.20
CA GLY A 116 -1.65 -3.21 8.86
C GLY A 116 -1.67 -4.73 8.72
N SER A 117 -2.15 -5.42 9.73
CA SER A 117 -2.23 -6.90 9.72
C SER A 117 -3.21 -7.44 8.68
N LEU A 118 -4.24 -6.66 8.32
CA LEU A 118 -5.29 -7.02 7.35
C LEU A 118 -5.57 -5.84 6.42
N GLY A 119 -5.81 -6.14 5.15
CA GLY A 119 -6.22 -5.16 4.14
C GLY A 119 -7.74 -5.05 3.99
N LYS A 120 -8.18 -4.28 2.97
CA LYS A 120 -9.59 -4.13 2.61
C LYS A 120 -10.23 -5.49 2.31
N GLY A 121 -11.37 -5.76 2.90
CA GLY A 121 -12.20 -6.94 2.58
C GLY A 121 -11.92 -8.19 3.40
N MET A 122 -10.92 -8.21 4.29
CA MET A 122 -10.70 -9.36 5.18
C MET A 122 -11.30 -9.12 6.56
N LEU A 123 -12.19 -10.03 6.98
CA LEU A 123 -12.89 -9.99 8.27
C LEU A 123 -12.29 -10.95 9.31
N SER A 124 -11.29 -11.74 8.95
CA SER A 124 -10.73 -12.76 9.86
C SER A 124 -9.83 -12.11 10.93
N ARG A 125 -10.14 -12.37 12.19
CA ARG A 125 -9.35 -11.89 13.35
C ARG A 125 -8.09 -12.72 13.62
N VAL A 126 -7.90 -13.83 12.93
CA VAL A 126 -6.88 -14.84 13.27
C VAL A 126 -5.72 -14.89 12.30
N LEU A 127 -5.94 -14.51 11.04
CA LEU A 127 -4.93 -14.60 9.97
C LEU A 127 -4.34 -13.24 9.62
N LEU A 128 -3.08 -13.24 9.21
CA LEU A 128 -2.44 -12.09 8.56
C LEU A 128 -2.89 -12.01 7.10
N GLY A 129 -2.97 -10.81 6.57
CA GLY A 129 -3.23 -10.58 5.16
C GLY A 129 -2.05 -11.04 4.27
N SER A 130 -2.32 -11.29 2.99
CA SER A 130 -1.30 -11.74 2.03
C SER A 130 -0.10 -10.80 1.94
N VAL A 131 -0.36 -9.48 1.88
CA VAL A 131 0.68 -8.45 1.80
C VAL A 131 1.53 -8.43 3.07
N SER A 132 0.91 -8.35 4.26
CA SER A 132 1.64 -8.34 5.54
C SER A 132 2.45 -9.61 5.76
N THR A 133 1.93 -10.77 5.36
CA THR A 133 2.65 -12.06 5.42
C THR A 133 3.85 -12.04 4.49
N SER A 134 3.67 -11.68 3.22
CA SER A 134 4.75 -11.64 2.24
C SER A 134 5.87 -10.67 2.65
N ILE A 135 5.50 -9.47 3.12
CA ILE A 135 6.48 -8.48 3.58
C ILE A 135 7.25 -8.99 4.79
N SER A 136 6.58 -9.60 5.79
CA SER A 136 7.23 -10.10 6.99
C SER A 136 8.25 -11.21 6.72
N GLN A 137 8.06 -11.99 5.66
CA GLN A 137 8.95 -13.09 5.28
C GLN A 137 10.13 -12.65 4.40
N ARG A 138 9.99 -11.53 3.67
CA ARG A 138 10.90 -11.19 2.57
C ARG A 138 11.56 -9.82 2.67
N ALA A 139 11.21 -9.02 3.68
CA ALA A 139 11.82 -7.71 3.88
C ALA A 139 13.25 -7.85 4.44
N ASP A 140 14.15 -6.98 3.95
CA ASP A 140 15.54 -6.91 4.44
C ASP A 140 15.68 -5.92 5.62
N CYS A 141 14.58 -5.33 6.08
CA CYS A 141 14.53 -4.38 7.18
C CYS A 141 13.49 -4.79 8.22
N THR A 142 13.43 -4.06 9.33
CA THR A 142 12.45 -4.35 10.39
C THR A 142 11.02 -4.14 9.89
N VAL A 143 10.14 -5.12 10.14
CA VAL A 143 8.71 -5.06 9.80
C VAL A 143 7.87 -5.00 11.07
N ILE A 144 7.00 -3.99 11.14
CA ILE A 144 6.04 -3.81 12.23
C ILE A 144 4.63 -4.06 11.67
N ILE A 145 3.99 -5.12 12.14
CA ILE A 145 2.62 -5.47 11.76
C ILE A 145 1.67 -5.00 12.85
N VAL A 146 0.72 -4.13 12.49
CA VAL A 146 -0.24 -3.50 13.41
C VAL A 146 -1.62 -4.12 13.25
N ARG A 147 -2.24 -4.51 14.39
CA ARG A 147 -3.60 -5.10 14.47
C ARG A 147 -4.67 -4.09 14.88
#